data_9e7b6821309051fc2ac4894ff8288b91
#
_entry.id   9e7b6821309051fc2ac4894ff8288b91
#
_cell.length_a   1.000
_cell.length_b   1.000
_cell.length_c   1.000
_cell.angle_alpha   90.00
_cell.angle_beta   90.00
_cell.angle_gamma   90.00
#
_symmetry.space_group_name_H-M   'P 1'
#
loop_
_entity.id
_entity.type
_entity.pdbx_description
1 polymer ?
#
loop_
_entity_poly.entity_id
_entity_poly.type
_entity_poly.pdbx_seq_one_letter_code
_entity_poly.pdbx_strand_id
1 'polypeptide(L)'
;TGNALDLVIEGNGFFQVLQPNGSIAYTRAGAFKLDSEGNLVTSDGFPLEPPLVIPANASAIAVGSDGTVTATVAGSDAPTTVGQIQLARFANPAGLRNIGHSLLAATAASGPPVTGAPGMDGLGTIAQGMLEMSNVKVVEEMVAMITAQRAYEANSQAIKIADSMLEIANNARR
;
A
#
# COMPACT_ATOMS: atom_id res chain seq x y z
N THR A 1 11.80 9.97 -4.10
CA THR A 1 10.76 11.03 -4.17
C THR A 1 11.28 12.39 -3.69
N GLY A 2 12.33 12.45 -2.89
CA GLY A 2 12.84 13.69 -2.28
C GLY A 2 12.05 14.17 -1.05
N ASN A 3 10.98 13.46 -0.66
CA ASN A 3 10.23 13.74 0.56
C ASN A 3 10.77 12.86 1.71
N ALA A 4 11.15 13.49 2.82
CA ALA A 4 11.70 12.79 3.97
C ALA A 4 10.70 11.88 4.71
N LEU A 5 9.41 12.04 4.47
CA LEU A 5 8.34 11.24 5.08
C LEU A 5 7.86 10.10 4.17
N ASP A 6 8.43 9.97 2.99
CA ASP A 6 8.18 8.83 2.12
C ASP A 6 9.11 7.68 2.53
N LEU A 7 8.52 6.59 2.96
CA LEU A 7 9.21 5.43 3.50
C LEU A 7 8.85 4.18 2.71
N VAL A 8 9.82 3.31 2.47
CA VAL A 8 9.59 2.00 1.86
C VAL A 8 10.12 0.90 2.78
N ILE A 9 9.44 -0.23 2.80
CA ILE A 9 9.92 -1.44 3.48
C ILE A 9 10.63 -2.31 2.47
N GLU A 10 11.93 -2.50 2.65
CA GLU A 10 12.76 -3.41 1.85
C GLU A 10 12.71 -4.80 2.47
N GLY A 11 11.84 -5.65 1.96
CA GLY A 11 11.60 -6.99 2.47
C GLY A 11 10.20 -7.21 3.02
N ASN A 12 10.08 -8.13 3.98
CA ASN A 12 8.79 -8.50 4.57
C ASN A 12 8.39 -7.54 5.69
N GLY A 13 7.11 -7.19 5.74
CA GLY A 13 6.55 -6.37 6.82
C GLY A 13 5.50 -5.41 6.32
N PHE A 14 4.79 -4.82 7.27
CA PHE A 14 3.75 -3.82 7.05
C PHE A 14 3.88 -2.74 8.12
N PHE A 15 3.60 -1.52 7.75
CA PHE A 15 3.37 -0.45 8.72
C PHE A 15 2.07 -0.70 9.45
N GLN A 16 2.01 -0.31 10.71
CA GLN A 16 0.83 -0.41 11.56
C GLN A 16 0.19 0.96 11.67
N VAL A 17 -1.10 1.07 11.46
CA VAL A 17 -1.85 2.32 11.56
C VAL A 17 -3.08 2.13 12.42
N LEU A 18 -3.38 3.13 13.24
CA LEU A 18 -4.54 3.11 14.11
C LEU A 18 -5.75 3.67 13.38
N GLN A 19 -6.82 2.90 13.29
CA GLN A 19 -8.09 3.35 12.72
C GLN A 19 -8.93 4.11 13.76
N PRO A 20 -9.89 4.96 13.33
CA PRO A 20 -10.75 5.70 14.25
C PRO A 20 -11.61 4.83 15.15
N ASN A 21 -11.85 3.58 14.77
CA ASN A 21 -12.56 2.59 15.58
C ASN A 21 -11.70 1.90 16.64
N GLY A 22 -10.41 2.32 16.78
CA GLY A 22 -9.46 1.74 17.70
C GLY A 22 -8.80 0.43 17.24
N SER A 23 -9.10 -0.05 16.03
CA SER A 23 -8.46 -1.24 15.49
C SER A 23 -7.16 -0.90 14.76
N ILE A 24 -6.19 -1.82 14.77
CA ILE A 24 -4.95 -1.70 14.02
C ILE A 24 -5.19 -2.23 12.61
N ALA A 25 -4.83 -1.44 11.62
CA ALA A 25 -4.74 -1.84 10.23
C ALA A 25 -3.27 -1.86 9.77
N TYR A 26 -3.02 -2.53 8.67
CA TYR A 26 -1.68 -2.77 8.15
C TYR A 26 -1.58 -2.22 6.73
N THR A 27 -0.46 -1.61 6.39
CA THR A 27 -0.25 -1.05 5.06
C THR A 27 1.19 -1.19 4.60
N ARG A 28 1.38 -1.28 3.27
CA ARG A 28 2.68 -1.14 2.62
C ARG A 28 2.91 0.28 2.09
N ALA A 29 1.82 1.08 2.01
CA ALA A 29 1.91 2.45 1.56
C ALA A 29 2.67 3.30 2.58
N GLY A 30 3.82 3.82 2.19
CA GLY A 30 4.70 4.61 3.05
C GLY A 30 4.68 6.11 2.76
N ALA A 31 3.66 6.62 2.08
CA ALA A 31 3.45 8.06 1.88
C ALA A 31 2.86 8.69 3.14
N PHE A 32 3.71 9.04 4.09
CA PHE A 32 3.29 9.66 5.35
C PHE A 32 3.31 11.17 5.27
N LYS A 33 2.55 11.79 6.19
CA LYS A 33 2.45 13.24 6.40
C LYS A 33 2.48 13.53 7.90
N LEU A 34 2.71 14.79 8.24
CA LEU A 34 2.51 15.27 9.61
C LEU A 34 1.13 15.91 9.71
N ASP A 35 0.42 15.61 10.79
CA ASP A 35 -0.79 16.33 11.16
C ASP A 35 -0.46 17.65 11.90
N SER A 36 -1.50 18.37 12.33
CA SER A 36 -1.35 19.64 13.06
C SER A 36 -0.69 19.48 14.43
N GLU A 37 -0.67 18.28 14.98
CA GLU A 37 -0.07 17.95 16.28
C GLU A 37 1.34 17.37 16.16
N GLY A 38 1.82 17.16 14.92
CA GLY A 38 3.12 16.58 14.60
C GLY A 38 3.13 15.05 14.59
N ASN A 39 1.95 14.38 14.64
CA ASN A 39 1.91 12.94 14.49
C ASN A 39 2.17 12.52 13.06
N LEU A 40 2.86 11.39 12.89
CA LEU A 40 3.05 10.78 11.60
C LEU A 40 1.78 10.03 11.20
N VAL A 41 1.13 10.49 10.10
CA VAL A 41 -0.16 9.96 9.63
C VAL A 41 -0.06 9.53 8.17
N THR A 42 -0.92 8.62 7.75
CA THR A 42 -1.08 8.24 6.34
C THR A 42 -1.70 9.38 5.52
N SER A 43 -1.77 9.22 4.20
CA SER A 43 -2.46 10.17 3.31
C SER A 43 -3.92 10.40 3.69
N ASP A 44 -4.56 9.41 4.30
CA ASP A 44 -5.96 9.41 4.74
C ASP A 44 -6.13 9.92 6.19
N GLY A 45 -5.04 10.28 6.86
CA GLY A 45 -5.05 10.82 8.22
C GLY A 45 -5.02 9.78 9.34
N PHE A 46 -4.72 8.51 9.06
CA PHE A 46 -4.59 7.48 10.11
C PHE A 46 -3.19 7.55 10.74
N PRO A 47 -3.08 7.70 12.08
CA PRO A 47 -1.79 7.76 12.74
C PRO A 47 -1.07 6.41 12.73
N LEU A 48 0.26 6.48 12.66
CA LEU A 48 1.13 5.33 12.75
C LEU A 48 1.09 4.75 14.18
N GLU A 49 1.23 3.44 14.31
CA GLU A 49 1.34 2.74 15.60
C GLU A 49 2.70 2.04 15.70
N PRO A 50 3.51 2.28 16.75
CA PRO A 50 3.26 3.21 17.86
C PRO A 50 3.29 4.68 17.42
N PRO A 51 2.54 5.57 18.10
CA PRO A 51 2.45 6.96 17.71
C PRO A 51 3.82 7.65 17.84
N LEU A 52 4.17 8.41 16.80
CA LEU A 52 5.41 9.17 16.73
C LEU A 52 5.06 10.64 16.55
N VAL A 53 5.48 11.46 17.51
CA VAL A 53 5.21 12.90 17.50
C VAL A 53 6.50 13.65 17.17
N ILE A 54 6.54 14.28 16.01
CA ILE A 54 7.68 15.08 15.57
C ILE A 54 7.50 16.51 16.07
N PRO A 55 8.50 17.09 16.74
CA PRO A 55 8.42 18.47 17.22
C PRO A 55 8.13 19.46 16.08
N ALA A 56 7.23 20.41 16.29
CA ALA A 56 6.84 21.40 15.29
C ALA A 56 8.00 22.31 14.79
N ASN A 57 9.08 22.40 15.59
CA ASN A 57 10.29 23.15 15.27
C ASN A 57 11.40 22.28 14.66
N ALA A 58 11.09 21.04 14.23
CA ALA A 58 12.02 20.19 13.52
C ALA A 58 12.38 20.79 12.16
N SER A 59 13.68 20.96 11.91
CA SER A 59 14.22 21.46 10.64
C SER A 59 14.54 20.33 9.68
N ALA A 60 14.84 19.12 10.18
CA ALA A 60 15.11 17.92 9.40
C ALA A 60 14.63 16.68 10.14
N ILE A 61 14.19 15.68 9.38
CA ILE A 61 13.74 14.38 9.87
C ILE A 61 14.58 13.31 9.15
N ALA A 62 15.18 12.41 9.91
CA ALA A 62 15.88 11.26 9.35
C ALA A 62 15.33 9.96 9.96
N VAL A 63 15.15 8.96 9.11
CA VAL A 63 14.67 7.63 9.49
C VAL A 63 15.77 6.62 9.16
N GLY A 64 16.24 5.94 10.19
CA GLY A 64 17.22 4.87 10.06
C GLY A 64 16.63 3.60 9.47
N SER A 65 17.50 2.74 8.94
CA SER A 65 17.08 1.44 8.40
C SER A 65 16.48 0.50 9.45
N ASP A 66 16.79 0.74 10.71
CA ASP A 66 16.25 0.07 11.91
C ASP A 66 14.91 0.68 12.38
N GLY A 67 14.38 1.66 11.64
CA GLY A 67 13.14 2.37 11.98
C GLY A 67 13.30 3.47 13.02
N THR A 68 14.50 3.77 13.48
CA THR A 68 14.74 4.89 14.43
C THR A 68 14.46 6.22 13.73
N VAL A 69 13.55 6.99 14.27
CA VAL A 69 13.19 8.33 13.78
C VAL A 69 13.92 9.38 14.62
N THR A 70 14.70 10.22 13.96
CA THR A 70 15.41 11.34 14.56
C THR A 70 14.95 12.65 13.95
N ALA A 71 14.84 13.67 14.76
CA ALA A 71 14.51 15.03 14.35
C ALA A 71 15.61 16.01 14.79
N THR A 72 16.05 16.87 13.90
CA THR A 72 16.92 17.99 14.21
C THR A 72 16.06 19.21 14.43
N VAL A 73 16.19 19.82 15.61
CA VAL A 73 15.42 21.00 15.98
C VAL A 73 16.17 22.27 15.59
N ALA A 74 15.47 23.27 15.10
CA ALA A 74 16.08 24.57 14.76
C ALA A 74 16.79 25.16 16.00
N GLY A 75 18.10 25.45 15.86
CA GLY A 75 18.94 25.98 16.94
C GLY A 75 19.72 24.91 17.73
N SER A 76 19.59 23.62 17.38
CA SER A 76 20.40 22.53 17.91
C SER A 76 20.92 21.69 16.74
N ASP A 77 22.25 21.53 16.64
CA ASP A 77 22.87 20.67 15.63
C ASP A 77 22.82 19.17 16.01
N ALA A 78 22.38 18.85 17.22
CA ALA A 78 22.28 17.47 17.69
C ALA A 78 20.92 16.88 17.33
N PRO A 79 20.85 15.75 16.57
CA PRO A 79 19.62 15.05 16.29
C PRO A 79 19.06 14.45 17.59
N THR A 80 17.77 14.63 17.81
CA THR A 80 17.04 14.04 18.95
C THR A 80 16.25 12.84 18.44
N THR A 81 16.35 11.70 19.12
CA THR A 81 15.52 10.54 18.80
C THR A 81 14.08 10.79 19.23
N VAL A 82 13.16 10.72 18.29
CA VAL A 82 11.72 10.88 18.51
C VAL A 82 11.09 9.57 18.93
N GLY A 83 11.51 8.46 18.30
CA GLY A 83 11.01 7.12 18.58
C GLY A 83 11.46 6.13 17.51
N GLN A 84 10.80 4.98 17.46
CA GLN A 84 11.11 3.93 16.50
C GLN A 84 9.83 3.40 15.85
N ILE A 85 9.85 3.31 14.52
CA ILE A 85 8.79 2.68 13.75
C ILE A 85 8.87 1.17 13.97
N GLN A 86 7.74 0.56 14.25
CA GLN A 86 7.62 -0.90 14.33
C GLN A 86 6.91 -1.43 13.10
N LEU A 87 7.38 -2.57 12.62
CA LEU A 87 6.74 -3.29 11.53
C LEU A 87 6.00 -4.51 12.07
N ALA A 88 4.98 -4.94 11.34
CA ALA A 88 4.28 -6.19 11.60
C ALA A 88 4.51 -7.16 10.44
N ARG A 89 4.72 -8.44 10.73
CA ARG A 89 4.70 -9.51 9.73
C ARG A 89 3.65 -10.54 10.07
N PHE A 90 3.22 -11.26 9.04
CA PHE A 90 2.23 -12.33 9.16
C PHE A 90 2.80 -13.64 8.64
N ALA A 91 2.36 -14.74 9.22
CA ALA A 91 2.71 -16.07 8.74
C ALA A 91 2.17 -16.30 7.32
N ASN A 92 0.98 -15.79 7.03
CA ASN A 92 0.35 -15.83 5.71
C ASN A 92 -0.16 -14.45 5.28
N PRO A 93 0.66 -13.63 4.61
CA PRO A 93 0.24 -12.31 4.14
C PRO A 93 -0.93 -12.33 3.16
N ALA A 94 -1.07 -13.40 2.37
CA ALA A 94 -2.19 -13.57 1.44
C ALA A 94 -3.55 -13.75 2.14
N GLY A 95 -3.54 -14.12 3.42
CA GLY A 95 -4.74 -14.20 4.25
C GLY A 95 -5.23 -12.87 4.80
N LEU A 96 -4.51 -11.77 4.59
CA LEU A 96 -4.96 -10.44 5.00
C LEU A 96 -6.16 -10.00 4.15
N ARG A 97 -7.12 -9.36 4.79
CA ARG A 97 -8.30 -8.82 4.11
C ARG A 97 -8.09 -7.36 3.75
N ASN A 98 -8.26 -7.01 2.48
CA ASN A 98 -8.25 -5.62 2.04
C ASN A 98 -9.53 -4.91 2.53
N ILE A 99 -9.36 -3.76 3.18
CA ILE A 99 -10.45 -2.93 3.72
C ILE A 99 -10.56 -1.57 3.02
N GLY A 100 -9.84 -1.37 1.91
CA GLY A 100 -9.77 -0.12 1.17
C GLY A 100 -8.64 0.80 1.66
N HIS A 101 -8.41 1.93 0.98
CA HIS A 101 -7.37 2.92 1.32
C HIS A 101 -5.95 2.34 1.45
N SER A 102 -5.64 1.28 0.67
CA SER A 102 -4.39 0.52 0.80
C SER A 102 -4.17 -0.09 2.19
N LEU A 103 -5.25 -0.28 2.96
CA LEU A 103 -5.24 -0.88 4.29
C LEU A 103 -5.66 -2.34 4.25
N LEU A 104 -5.01 -3.12 5.09
CA LEU A 104 -5.23 -4.54 5.28
C LEU A 104 -5.63 -4.82 6.73
N ALA A 105 -6.56 -5.73 6.94
CA ALA A 105 -6.93 -6.21 8.26
C ALA A 105 -6.47 -7.66 8.47
N ALA A 106 -6.01 -7.97 9.67
CA ALA A 106 -5.68 -9.32 10.07
C ALA A 106 -6.92 -10.20 10.09
N THR A 107 -6.77 -11.46 9.70
CA THR A 107 -7.83 -12.48 9.73
C THR A 107 -7.31 -13.76 10.39
N ALA A 108 -8.21 -14.70 10.63
CA ALA A 108 -7.81 -16.03 11.11
C ALA A 108 -6.87 -16.76 10.13
N ALA A 109 -7.02 -16.48 8.81
CA ALA A 109 -6.18 -17.06 7.77
C ALA A 109 -4.78 -16.42 7.67
N SER A 110 -4.61 -15.17 8.06
CA SER A 110 -3.28 -14.50 8.10
C SER A 110 -2.46 -14.92 9.31
N GLY A 111 -3.12 -15.40 10.36
CA GLY A 111 -2.53 -15.57 11.69
C GLY A 111 -2.37 -14.25 12.44
N PRO A 112 -1.89 -14.30 13.69
CA PRO A 112 -1.63 -13.11 14.49
C PRO A 112 -0.44 -12.31 13.92
N PRO A 113 -0.43 -10.97 14.08
CA PRO A 113 0.73 -10.15 13.74
C PRO A 113 1.91 -10.45 14.66
N VAL A 114 3.09 -10.55 14.10
CA VAL A 114 4.35 -10.53 14.85
C VAL A 114 4.99 -9.18 14.61
N THR A 115 5.04 -8.36 15.66
CA THR A 115 5.56 -6.99 15.61
C THR A 115 6.98 -6.94 16.10
N GLY A 116 7.79 -6.07 15.51
CA GLY A 116 9.19 -5.89 15.90
C GLY A 116 9.86 -4.71 15.22
N ALA A 117 11.12 -4.49 15.59
CA ALA A 117 11.94 -3.49 14.95
C ALA A 117 12.34 -3.93 13.52
N PRO A 118 12.41 -3.01 12.55
CA PRO A 118 12.92 -3.29 11.22
C PRO A 118 14.31 -3.93 11.25
N GLY A 119 14.53 -4.89 10.36
CA GLY A 119 15.79 -5.64 10.27
C GLY A 119 15.95 -6.78 11.27
N MET A 120 15.00 -6.98 12.18
CA MET A 120 15.00 -8.08 13.15
C MET A 120 13.89 -9.10 12.85
N ASP A 121 14.02 -10.33 13.35
CA ASP A 121 12.99 -11.39 13.30
C ASP A 121 12.41 -11.66 11.90
N GLY A 122 13.20 -11.45 10.84
CA GLY A 122 12.75 -11.63 9.46
C GLY A 122 11.86 -10.49 8.94
N LEU A 123 11.81 -9.38 9.66
CA LEU A 123 11.26 -8.10 9.18
C LEU A 123 12.25 -7.43 8.25
N GLY A 124 11.72 -6.76 7.22
CA GLY A 124 12.51 -5.93 6.32
C GLY A 124 13.07 -4.68 6.98
N THR A 125 13.95 -3.99 6.30
CA THR A 125 14.49 -2.68 6.70
C THR A 125 13.65 -1.55 6.12
N ILE A 126 13.82 -0.35 6.65
CA ILE A 126 13.15 0.85 6.14
C ILE A 126 14.15 1.68 5.34
N ALA A 127 13.75 2.16 4.16
CA ALA A 127 14.48 3.17 3.40
C ALA A 127 13.64 4.44 3.27
N GLN A 128 14.29 5.59 3.46
CA GLN A 128 13.69 6.92 3.42
C GLN A 128 13.78 7.54 2.02
N GLY A 129 12.82 8.38 1.66
CA GLY A 129 12.81 9.11 0.39
C GLY A 129 12.36 8.28 -0.81
N MET A 130 11.79 7.10 -0.57
CA MET A 130 11.31 6.18 -1.59
C MET A 130 9.89 5.71 -1.28
N LEU A 131 9.17 5.32 -2.33
CA LEU A 131 7.84 4.71 -2.24
C LEU A 131 7.82 3.39 -3.00
N GLU A 132 7.10 2.41 -2.47
CA GLU A 132 6.80 1.18 -3.19
C GLU A 132 5.82 1.47 -4.32
N MET A 133 6.23 1.17 -5.55
CA MET A 133 5.37 1.33 -6.72
C MET A 133 4.50 0.09 -6.92
N SER A 134 3.32 0.30 -7.52
CA SER A 134 2.47 -0.81 -7.95
C SER A 134 3.20 -1.69 -8.97
N ASN A 135 3.11 -3.01 -8.78
CA ASN A 135 3.63 -4.00 -9.74
C ASN A 135 2.71 -4.16 -10.98
N VAL A 136 1.62 -3.39 -11.06
CA VAL A 136 0.69 -3.41 -12.19
C VAL A 136 1.25 -2.58 -13.32
N LYS A 137 1.53 -3.21 -14.45
CA LYS A 137 1.95 -2.54 -15.67
C LYS A 137 0.72 -2.06 -16.46
N VAL A 138 0.41 -0.80 -16.35
CA VAL A 138 -0.78 -0.19 -16.95
C VAL A 138 -0.91 -0.52 -18.45
N VAL A 139 0.21 -0.53 -19.18
CA VAL A 139 0.22 -0.84 -20.63
C VAL A 139 -0.21 -2.29 -20.90
N GLU A 140 0.27 -3.24 -20.10
CA GLU A 140 -0.09 -4.66 -20.22
C GLU A 140 -1.58 -4.87 -19.93
N GLU A 141 -2.10 -4.21 -18.89
CA GLU A 141 -3.52 -4.27 -18.55
C GLU A 141 -4.41 -3.61 -19.62
N MET A 142 -3.96 -2.50 -20.21
CA MET A 142 -4.68 -1.88 -21.33
C MET A 142 -4.72 -2.79 -22.56
N VAL A 143 -3.61 -3.46 -22.89
CA VAL A 143 -3.57 -4.43 -24.00
C VAL A 143 -4.49 -5.62 -23.70
N ALA A 144 -4.49 -6.13 -22.49
CA ALA A 144 -5.40 -7.20 -22.06
C ALA A 144 -6.88 -6.78 -22.21
N MET A 145 -7.21 -5.57 -21.81
CA MET A 145 -8.55 -4.99 -21.96
C MET A 145 -8.96 -4.87 -23.42
N ILE A 146 -8.08 -4.35 -24.30
CA ILE A 146 -8.33 -4.23 -25.74
C ILE A 146 -8.54 -5.61 -26.34
N THR A 147 -7.73 -6.59 -25.95
CA THR A 147 -7.86 -7.97 -26.43
C THR A 147 -9.19 -8.59 -26.02
N ALA A 148 -9.62 -8.38 -24.77
CA ALA A 148 -10.92 -8.83 -24.29
C ALA A 148 -12.09 -8.16 -25.04
N GLN A 149 -12.00 -6.85 -25.30
CA GLN A 149 -13.00 -6.13 -26.09
C GLN A 149 -13.10 -6.67 -27.52
N ARG A 150 -11.96 -6.90 -28.20
CA ARG A 150 -11.96 -7.48 -29.54
C ARG A 150 -12.52 -8.90 -29.57
N ALA A 151 -12.23 -9.71 -28.55
CA ALA A 151 -12.83 -11.04 -28.43
C ALA A 151 -14.36 -10.98 -28.26
N TYR A 152 -14.84 -10.03 -27.47
CA TYR A 152 -16.28 -9.80 -27.29
C TYR A 152 -16.94 -9.33 -28.59
N GLU A 153 -16.32 -8.39 -29.31
CA GLU A 153 -16.79 -7.92 -30.63
C GLU A 153 -16.84 -9.06 -31.66
N ALA A 154 -15.78 -9.86 -31.72
CA ALA A 154 -15.72 -11.01 -32.63
C ALA A 154 -16.82 -12.04 -32.32
N ASN A 155 -17.05 -12.34 -31.04
CA ASN A 155 -18.11 -13.26 -30.65
C ASN A 155 -19.52 -12.68 -30.97
N SER A 156 -19.73 -11.38 -30.74
CA SER A 156 -20.98 -10.70 -31.07
C SER A 156 -21.24 -10.71 -32.58
N GLN A 157 -20.17 -10.52 -33.39
CA GLN A 157 -20.26 -10.56 -34.82
C GLN A 157 -20.54 -11.98 -35.34
N ALA A 158 -19.91 -13.00 -34.74
CA ALA A 158 -20.17 -14.40 -35.07
C ALA A 158 -21.64 -14.80 -34.82
N ILE A 159 -22.22 -14.33 -33.71
CA ILE A 159 -23.63 -14.56 -33.40
C ILE A 159 -24.53 -13.90 -34.45
N LYS A 160 -24.26 -12.64 -34.84
CA LYS A 160 -25.03 -11.94 -35.88
C LYS A 160 -24.97 -12.64 -37.23
N ILE A 161 -23.79 -13.18 -37.60
CA ILE A 161 -23.62 -13.95 -38.84
C ILE A 161 -24.43 -15.24 -38.73
N ALA A 162 -24.40 -15.95 -37.63
CA ALA A 162 -25.19 -17.15 -37.42
C ALA A 162 -26.69 -16.88 -37.53
N ASP A 163 -27.17 -15.80 -36.91
CA ASP A 163 -28.57 -15.39 -37.01
C ASP A 163 -28.98 -15.06 -38.45
N SER A 164 -28.15 -14.33 -39.20
CA SER A 164 -28.41 -14.03 -40.61
C SER A 164 -28.43 -15.28 -41.50
N MET A 165 -27.54 -16.25 -41.23
CA MET A 165 -27.54 -17.54 -41.95
C MET A 165 -28.82 -18.33 -41.67
N LEU A 166 -29.29 -18.35 -40.41
CA LEU A 166 -30.55 -19.01 -40.06
C LEU A 166 -31.76 -18.34 -40.73
N GLU A 167 -31.75 -17.02 -40.84
CA GLU A 167 -32.81 -16.25 -41.52
C GLU A 167 -32.84 -16.58 -43.03
N ILE A 168 -31.66 -16.63 -43.71
CA ILE A 168 -31.54 -17.00 -45.10
C ILE A 168 -32.02 -18.45 -45.33
N ALA A 169 -31.61 -19.39 -44.48
CA ALA A 169 -32.01 -20.79 -44.56
C ALA A 169 -33.54 -20.95 -44.36
N ASN A 170 -34.15 -20.19 -43.48
CA ASN A 170 -35.59 -20.22 -43.27
C ASN A 170 -36.38 -19.60 -44.42
N ASN A 171 -35.83 -18.55 -45.04
CA ASN A 171 -36.44 -17.94 -46.23
C ASN A 171 -36.30 -18.82 -47.50
N ALA A 172 -35.22 -19.58 -47.65
CA ALA A 172 -35.00 -20.51 -48.78
C ALA A 172 -35.91 -21.75 -48.71
N ARG A 173 -36.57 -22.01 -47.58
CA ARG A 173 -37.49 -23.15 -47.36
C ARG A 173 -38.94 -22.82 -47.65
N ARG A 174 -39.25 -21.57 -47.95
CA ARG A 174 -40.59 -21.11 -48.41
C ARG A 174 -40.61 -21.00 -49.90
#